data_e15e2c8871ea02552d474523ac403581
#
_entry.id   e15e2c8871ea02552d474523ac403581
#
_cell.length_a   1.000
_cell.length_b   1.000
_cell.length_c   1.000
_cell.angle_alpha   90.00
_cell.angle_beta   90.00
_cell.angle_gamma   90.00
#
_symmetry.space_group_name_H-M   'P 1'
#
loop_
_entity.id
_entity.type
_entity.pdbx_description
1 polymer ?
#
loop_
_entity_poly.entity_id
_entity_poly.type
_entity_poly.pdbx_seq_one_letter_code
_entity_poly.pdbx_strand_id
1 'polypeptide(L)'
;MVRLLLLSLISLPLVAGNNATTVEHKGTSSVINIKQVGYTNNATVYCGLSNGVYSTHTCTRAVINLTSTGHGNTAKAYSQWSNHTDNVFTITQTGHNNYGYLDLDKNDNTGVIIQNGDSNHGEVLMAGDDNTYTINQTGNNKYAKMYAFGDDADSTITQSGTGNHNAYIYNYNYADNNSSTIVQSGSGTHDADIWWYSDADNGTASINQSGSGDHTARLNFYTDDYNVGVTQSGANDKSFTATYNCVSSCTKTVTIDQYD
;
A
#
# COMPACT_ATOMS: atom_id res chain seq x y z
N MET A 1 -21.95 28.75 24.47
CA MET A 1 -21.47 27.88 23.37
C MET A 1 -20.31 27.06 23.90
N VAL A 2 -20.56 25.86 24.40
CA VAL A 2 -19.55 24.98 25.00
C VAL A 2 -18.90 24.23 23.84
N ARG A 3 -17.63 24.50 23.54
CA ARG A 3 -16.82 23.67 22.63
C ARG A 3 -16.44 22.39 23.38
N LEU A 4 -17.14 21.30 23.08
CA LEU A 4 -16.73 19.98 23.50
C LEU A 4 -15.48 19.58 22.67
N LEU A 5 -14.31 19.67 23.31
CA LEU A 5 -13.08 19.09 22.75
C LEU A 5 -13.23 17.57 22.88
N LEU A 6 -13.58 16.87 21.80
CA LEU A 6 -13.51 15.41 21.81
C LEU A 6 -12.05 15.01 21.85
N LEU A 7 -11.61 14.56 23.02
CA LEU A 7 -10.29 14.00 23.24
C LEU A 7 -10.17 12.72 22.41
N SER A 8 -9.21 12.66 21.50
CA SER A 8 -8.81 11.39 20.88
C SER A 8 -8.30 10.45 22.00
N LEU A 9 -8.90 9.27 22.12
CA LEU A 9 -8.47 8.29 23.10
C LEU A 9 -7.16 7.65 22.59
N ILE A 10 -6.03 8.08 23.15
CA ILE A 10 -4.73 7.45 22.90
C ILE A 10 -4.56 6.35 23.95
N SER A 11 -4.73 5.09 23.57
CA SER A 11 -4.41 3.97 24.45
C SER A 11 -2.96 3.54 24.25
N LEU A 12 -2.10 3.86 25.19
CA LEU A 12 -0.70 3.42 25.21
C LEU A 12 -0.53 2.28 26.21
N PRO A 13 -0.39 1.01 25.81
CA PRO A 13 0.19 0.01 26.69
C PRO A 13 1.72 0.22 26.71
N LEU A 14 2.23 0.70 27.83
CA LEU A 14 3.66 0.91 28.07
C LEU A 14 4.31 -0.43 28.41
N VAL A 15 5.05 -1.03 27.46
CA VAL A 15 6.03 -2.08 27.77
C VAL A 15 7.42 -1.48 27.59
N ALA A 16 8.29 -1.67 28.58
CA ALA A 16 9.60 -1.04 28.65
C ALA A 16 10.48 -1.30 27.42
N GLY A 17 10.75 -0.27 26.66
CA GLY A 17 11.62 -0.27 25.49
C GLY A 17 11.70 1.13 24.87
N ASN A 18 12.76 1.45 24.14
CA ASN A 18 12.92 2.75 23.48
C ASN A 18 11.98 2.88 22.26
N ASN A 19 10.69 2.73 22.45
CA ASN A 19 9.71 2.97 21.39
C ASN A 19 9.49 4.47 21.23
N ALA A 20 9.44 4.93 20.00
CA ALA A 20 9.14 6.32 19.67
C ALA A 20 7.72 6.45 19.10
N THR A 21 7.02 7.50 19.49
CA THR A 21 5.68 7.83 18.98
C THR A 21 5.62 9.34 18.75
N THR A 22 5.19 9.71 17.58
CA THR A 22 4.86 11.10 17.23
C THR A 22 3.39 11.13 16.79
N VAL A 23 2.63 12.12 17.18
CA VAL A 23 1.25 12.32 16.72
C VAL A 23 1.05 13.83 16.63
N GLU A 24 0.71 14.35 15.49
CA GLU A 24 0.45 15.80 15.34
C GLU A 24 -0.98 16.02 14.97
N HIS A 25 -1.90 15.44 14.92
CA HIS A 25 -3.30 15.52 14.47
C HIS A 25 -3.89 16.95 14.56
N LYS A 26 -4.42 17.40 13.45
CA LYS A 26 -5.26 18.59 13.37
C LYS A 26 -6.53 18.25 12.58
N GLY A 27 -7.67 18.34 13.23
CA GLY A 27 -8.96 17.98 12.62
C GLY A 27 -10.02 17.70 13.67
N THR A 28 -11.10 17.08 13.27
CA THR A 28 -12.24 16.76 14.13
C THR A 28 -12.69 15.32 13.93
N SER A 29 -13.17 14.70 15.01
CA SER A 29 -13.80 13.37 15.00
C SER A 29 -12.92 12.22 14.48
N SER A 30 -11.61 12.36 14.48
CA SER A 30 -10.70 11.29 14.07
C SER A 30 -10.37 10.35 15.22
N VAL A 31 -10.10 9.09 14.91
CA VAL A 31 -9.71 8.05 15.84
C VAL A 31 -8.27 7.63 15.55
N ILE A 32 -7.38 7.70 16.54
CA ILE A 32 -5.98 7.32 16.39
C ILE A 32 -5.64 6.28 17.45
N ASN A 33 -5.33 5.08 17.00
CA ASN A 33 -4.93 3.96 17.84
C ASN A 33 -3.48 3.57 17.51
N ILE A 34 -2.58 3.67 18.50
CA ILE A 34 -1.19 3.26 18.35
C ILE A 34 -0.88 2.20 19.39
N LYS A 35 -0.41 1.05 18.98
CA LYS A 35 0.06 -0.03 19.84
C LYS A 35 1.46 -0.47 19.43
N GLN A 36 2.41 -0.38 20.34
CA GLN A 36 3.78 -0.83 20.14
C GLN A 36 4.17 -1.81 21.26
N VAL A 37 4.57 -3.01 20.89
CA VAL A 37 5.00 -4.08 21.77
C VAL A 37 6.41 -4.52 21.40
N GLY A 38 7.34 -4.51 22.34
CA GLY A 38 8.77 -4.74 22.08
C GLY A 38 9.59 -3.46 22.21
N TYR A 39 10.73 -3.34 21.55
CA TYR A 39 11.60 -2.18 21.67
C TYR A 39 12.01 -1.60 20.31
N THR A 40 12.42 -0.34 20.32
CA THR A 40 12.85 0.43 19.15
C THR A 40 11.83 0.51 18.01
N ASN A 41 10.55 0.24 18.29
CA ASN A 41 9.49 0.46 17.30
C ASN A 41 9.22 1.97 17.18
N ASN A 42 8.97 2.42 15.98
CA ASN A 42 8.65 3.81 15.69
C ASN A 42 7.27 3.90 15.03
N ALA A 43 6.37 4.67 15.60
CA ALA A 43 5.12 5.09 14.98
C ALA A 43 5.19 6.61 14.73
N THR A 44 4.53 7.06 13.68
CA THR A 44 4.39 8.49 13.37
C THR A 44 2.94 8.71 13.02
N VAL A 45 2.32 9.77 12.84
CA VAL A 45 0.96 9.93 12.32
C VAL A 45 0.85 11.16 11.46
N TYR A 46 0.90 12.32 11.83
CA TYR A 46 0.68 13.66 11.28
C TYR A 46 -0.79 14.00 10.98
N CYS A 47 -1.48 13.46 10.00
CA CYS A 47 -2.91 13.61 9.66
C CYS A 47 -3.40 15.08 9.57
N GLY A 48 -2.84 15.90 8.73
CA GLY A 48 -3.23 17.29 8.51
C GLY A 48 -2.27 18.35 9.08
N LEU A 49 -1.21 17.91 9.76
CA LEU A 49 -0.05 18.72 10.11
C LEU A 49 1.17 18.19 9.36
N SER A 50 1.96 19.05 8.79
CA SER A 50 3.17 18.70 8.07
C SER A 50 4.39 18.83 8.95
N ASN A 51 4.86 17.72 9.54
CA ASN A 51 6.17 17.58 10.19
C ASN A 51 6.61 18.81 11.02
N GLY A 52 5.74 19.28 11.92
CA GLY A 52 6.00 20.45 12.76
C GLY A 52 5.85 21.83 12.06
N VAL A 53 5.50 21.87 10.80
CA VAL A 53 5.14 23.10 10.10
C VAL A 53 3.61 23.24 10.10
N TYR A 54 3.09 24.38 10.48
CA TYR A 54 1.65 24.64 10.49
C TYR A 54 1.06 24.51 9.09
N SER A 55 0.48 23.36 8.80
CA SER A 55 -0.38 23.17 7.64
C SER A 55 -1.74 23.82 7.90
N THR A 56 -2.33 24.43 6.87
CA THR A 56 -3.74 24.87 6.91
C THR A 56 -4.71 23.70 6.73
N HIS A 57 -4.21 22.53 6.38
CA HIS A 57 -4.99 21.34 6.09
C HIS A 57 -5.58 20.68 7.33
N THR A 58 -6.68 20.01 7.16
CA THR A 58 -7.41 19.32 8.25
C THR A 58 -7.70 17.87 7.89
N CYS A 59 -7.66 17.04 8.91
CA CYS A 59 -7.95 15.62 8.89
C CYS A 59 -9.26 15.40 9.67
N THR A 60 -10.33 15.04 9.00
CA THR A 60 -11.66 14.92 9.60
C THR A 60 -12.18 13.49 9.47
N ARG A 61 -12.71 12.93 10.54
CA ARG A 61 -13.23 11.55 10.64
C ARG A 61 -12.26 10.44 10.20
N ALA A 62 -10.97 10.70 10.15
CA ALA A 62 -9.98 9.69 9.80
C ALA A 62 -9.86 8.62 10.89
N VAL A 63 -9.62 7.39 10.48
CA VAL A 63 -9.32 6.27 11.37
C VAL A 63 -7.88 5.80 11.13
N ILE A 64 -7.03 5.88 12.15
CA ILE A 64 -5.61 5.55 12.05
C ILE A 64 -5.28 4.46 13.07
N ASN A 65 -4.93 3.28 12.59
CA ASN A 65 -4.57 2.13 13.40
C ASN A 65 -3.13 1.69 13.11
N LEU A 66 -2.20 1.96 14.01
CA LEU A 66 -0.81 1.55 13.89
C LEU A 66 -0.48 0.53 14.98
N THR A 67 -0.20 -0.70 14.60
CA THR A 67 0.20 -1.77 15.51
C THR A 67 1.55 -2.33 15.10
N SER A 68 2.53 -2.32 16.00
CA SER A 68 3.85 -2.91 15.80
C SER A 68 4.19 -3.85 16.96
N THR A 69 4.49 -5.10 16.66
CA THR A 69 4.90 -6.13 17.62
C THR A 69 6.26 -6.70 17.22
N GLY A 70 7.23 -6.67 18.11
CA GLY A 70 8.61 -7.07 17.85
C GLY A 70 9.58 -5.92 18.03
N HIS A 71 10.65 -5.85 17.22
CA HIS A 71 11.71 -4.87 17.40
C HIS A 71 12.04 -4.12 16.12
N GLY A 72 12.33 -2.82 16.21
CA GLY A 72 12.80 -2.00 15.11
C GLY A 72 11.78 -1.76 14.01
N ASN A 73 10.51 -2.03 14.23
CA ASN A 73 9.48 -1.79 13.23
C ASN A 73 9.19 -0.29 13.10
N THR A 74 8.95 0.16 11.89
CA THR A 74 8.55 1.54 11.60
C THR A 74 7.19 1.55 10.91
N ALA A 75 6.19 2.10 11.56
CA ALA A 75 4.93 2.48 10.95
C ALA A 75 4.93 4.00 10.69
N LYS A 76 4.09 4.47 9.80
CA LYS A 76 3.88 5.91 9.60
C LYS A 76 2.40 6.17 9.34
N ALA A 77 1.97 7.20 8.71
CA ALA A 77 0.61 7.41 8.22
C ALA A 77 0.59 8.62 7.28
N TYR A 78 0.48 9.79 7.64
CA TYR A 78 0.57 11.14 7.06
C TYR A 78 -0.75 11.78 6.63
N SER A 79 -1.16 11.84 5.38
CA SER A 79 -2.25 12.64 4.81
C SER A 79 -2.17 14.14 5.15
N GLN A 80 -1.17 14.81 4.66
CA GLN A 80 -0.79 16.17 5.09
C GLN A 80 -0.93 17.25 4.02
N TRP A 81 -1.18 16.89 2.76
CA TRP A 81 -1.11 17.84 1.63
C TRP A 81 -2.43 18.52 1.28
N SER A 82 -3.57 18.02 1.77
CA SER A 82 -4.90 18.57 1.51
C SER A 82 -5.82 18.50 2.73
N ASN A 83 -6.96 19.16 2.69
CA ASN A 83 -8.06 18.86 3.59
C ASN A 83 -8.65 17.53 3.17
N HIS A 84 -8.78 16.59 4.09
CA HIS A 84 -9.28 15.26 3.80
C HIS A 84 -10.25 14.76 4.86
N THR A 85 -11.14 13.89 4.44
CA THR A 85 -12.16 13.30 5.29
C THR A 85 -12.24 11.79 5.08
N ASP A 86 -12.66 11.06 6.11
CA ASP A 86 -13.02 9.65 6.08
C ASP A 86 -11.91 8.67 5.64
N ASN A 87 -10.64 9.07 5.66
CA ASN A 87 -9.52 8.20 5.33
C ASN A 87 -9.27 7.15 6.40
N VAL A 88 -9.01 5.91 5.99
CA VAL A 88 -8.66 4.79 6.85
C VAL A 88 -7.22 4.35 6.63
N PHE A 89 -6.41 4.45 7.66
CA PHE A 89 -5.00 4.06 7.67
C PHE A 89 -4.81 2.86 8.60
N THR A 90 -4.35 1.75 8.09
CA THR A 90 -4.06 0.58 8.94
C THR A 90 -2.67 0.05 8.64
N ILE A 91 -1.82 -0.03 9.66
CA ILE A 91 -0.54 -0.73 9.60
C ILE A 91 -0.50 -1.74 10.74
N THR A 92 -0.27 -3.00 10.40
CA THR A 92 -0.03 -4.07 11.36
C THR A 92 1.28 -4.77 11.03
N GLN A 93 2.24 -4.69 11.94
CA GLN A 93 3.57 -5.28 11.79
C GLN A 93 3.84 -6.27 12.92
N THR A 94 4.27 -7.47 12.56
CA THR A 94 4.72 -8.51 13.48
C THR A 94 6.07 -9.04 13.03
N GLY A 95 7.05 -9.08 13.93
CA GLY A 95 8.44 -9.45 13.61
C GLY A 95 9.40 -8.28 13.77
N HIS A 96 10.49 -8.26 13.01
CA HIS A 96 11.57 -7.31 13.21
C HIS A 96 11.85 -6.45 11.97
N ASN A 97 12.21 -5.17 12.20
CA ASN A 97 12.69 -4.26 11.15
C ASN A 97 11.73 -4.10 9.95
N ASN A 98 10.44 -4.25 10.16
CA ASN A 98 9.45 -4.00 9.11
C ASN A 98 9.21 -2.50 8.95
N TYR A 99 8.98 -2.07 7.71
CA TYR A 99 8.67 -0.69 7.36
C TYR A 99 7.31 -0.63 6.66
N GLY A 100 6.36 0.10 7.25
CA GLY A 100 5.12 0.50 6.61
C GLY A 100 5.27 1.88 5.97
N TYR A 101 4.24 2.61 5.73
CA TYR A 101 4.23 4.03 5.39
C TYR A 101 2.78 4.50 5.19
N LEU A 102 2.11 4.54 4.14
CA LEU A 102 0.80 5.00 3.68
C LEU A 102 0.88 6.40 3.04
N ASP A 103 0.23 7.38 3.33
CA ASP A 103 0.11 8.80 2.95
C ASP A 103 -1.33 9.25 2.60
N LEU A 104 -2.08 8.71 1.73
CA LEU A 104 -3.51 8.77 1.42
C LEU A 104 -4.15 10.12 0.96
N ASP A 105 -3.75 11.24 1.16
CA ASP A 105 -4.28 12.59 0.83
C ASP A 105 -5.83 12.65 0.71
N LYS A 106 -6.51 13.01 -0.31
CA LYS A 106 -7.92 13.35 -0.46
C LYS A 106 -8.93 12.52 0.39
N ASN A 107 -10.13 12.17 -0.10
CA ASN A 107 -11.20 11.66 0.74
C ASN A 107 -11.48 10.18 0.52
N ASP A 108 -12.09 9.53 1.52
CA ASP A 108 -12.64 8.18 1.44
C ASP A 108 -11.63 7.09 1.04
N ASN A 109 -10.33 7.37 1.21
CA ASN A 109 -9.27 6.42 0.88
C ASN A 109 -9.06 5.39 1.99
N THR A 110 -8.83 4.14 1.62
CA THR A 110 -8.49 3.06 2.54
C THR A 110 -7.11 2.47 2.20
N GLY A 111 -6.17 2.63 3.11
CA GLY A 111 -4.83 2.05 3.01
C GLY A 111 -4.57 1.01 4.09
N VAL A 112 -4.14 -0.18 3.69
CA VAL A 112 -3.83 -1.28 4.60
C VAL A 112 -2.46 -1.86 4.31
N ILE A 113 -1.60 -1.96 5.33
CA ILE A 113 -0.33 -2.68 5.27
C ILE A 113 -0.30 -3.71 6.40
N ILE A 114 -0.15 -4.98 6.04
CA ILE A 114 0.02 -6.09 6.97
C ILE A 114 1.37 -6.75 6.67
N GLN A 115 2.26 -6.82 7.65
CA GLN A 115 3.58 -7.41 7.53
C GLN A 115 3.80 -8.42 8.66
N ASN A 116 4.05 -9.67 8.29
CA ASN A 116 4.32 -10.76 9.23
C ASN A 116 5.64 -11.47 8.85
N GLY A 117 6.66 -11.22 9.61
CA GLY A 117 8.03 -11.65 9.38
C GLY A 117 9.01 -10.50 9.53
N ASP A 118 10.20 -10.63 8.98
CA ASP A 118 11.29 -9.69 9.22
C ASP A 118 11.69 -8.91 7.95
N SER A 119 12.06 -7.65 8.12
CA SER A 119 12.63 -6.81 7.06
C SER A 119 11.72 -6.64 5.83
N ASN A 120 10.41 -6.61 6.03
CA ASN A 120 9.46 -6.34 4.97
C ASN A 120 9.27 -4.83 4.80
N HIS A 121 9.11 -4.40 3.54
CA HIS A 121 8.87 -3.01 3.18
C HIS A 121 7.52 -2.88 2.48
N GLY A 122 6.61 -2.08 3.04
CA GLY A 122 5.35 -1.68 2.41
C GLY A 122 5.54 -0.38 1.59
N GLU A 123 4.69 0.49 1.58
CA GLU A 123 4.61 1.89 1.10
C GLU A 123 3.14 2.16 0.79
N VAL A 124 2.56 2.66 -0.02
CA VAL A 124 1.23 2.89 -0.55
C VAL A 124 1.19 4.25 -1.27
N LEU A 125 0.99 5.35 -0.79
CA LEU A 125 0.64 6.69 -1.27
C LEU A 125 -0.85 6.80 -1.60
N MET A 126 -1.41 7.15 -2.58
CA MET A 126 -2.74 7.35 -3.17
C MET A 126 -2.89 8.78 -3.71
N ALA A 127 -3.54 9.72 -3.14
CA ALA A 127 -3.79 11.11 -3.50
C ALA A 127 -5.13 11.42 -4.22
N GLY A 128 -5.85 10.48 -4.80
CA GLY A 128 -7.20 10.65 -5.33
C GLY A 128 -8.28 10.42 -4.26
N ASP A 129 -9.54 10.36 -4.66
CA ASP A 129 -10.67 10.01 -3.82
C ASP A 129 -11.05 8.52 -4.04
N ASP A 130 -11.69 7.89 -3.03
CA ASP A 130 -12.29 6.54 -3.11
C ASP A 130 -11.33 5.39 -3.46
N ASN A 131 -10.04 5.49 -3.19
CA ASN A 131 -9.07 4.43 -3.47
C ASN A 131 -8.96 3.41 -2.34
N THR A 132 -8.78 2.12 -2.69
CA THR A 132 -8.50 1.05 -1.72
C THR A 132 -7.21 0.31 -2.05
N TYR A 133 -6.20 0.41 -1.18
CA TYR A 133 -4.90 -0.23 -1.38
C TYR A 133 -4.53 -1.15 -0.24
N THR A 134 -4.21 -2.41 -0.57
CA THR A 134 -3.83 -3.42 0.42
C THR A 134 -2.49 -4.07 0.08
N ILE A 135 -1.54 -3.98 1.01
CA ILE A 135 -0.28 -4.73 1.00
C ILE A 135 -0.32 -5.78 2.10
N ASN A 136 -0.14 -7.04 1.72
CA ASN A 136 -0.05 -8.17 2.65
C ASN A 136 1.25 -8.93 2.39
N GLN A 137 2.18 -8.89 3.34
CA GLN A 137 3.49 -9.53 3.26
C GLN A 137 3.67 -10.55 4.37
N THR A 138 3.92 -11.81 4.02
CA THR A 138 4.21 -12.90 4.95
C THR A 138 5.55 -13.55 4.59
N GLY A 139 6.43 -13.71 5.55
CA GLY A 139 7.81 -14.11 5.37
C GLY A 139 8.76 -12.93 5.44
N ASN A 140 9.99 -13.08 4.99
CA ASN A 140 11.03 -12.09 5.20
C ASN A 140 11.46 -11.41 3.88
N ASN A 141 12.01 -10.21 3.99
CA ASN A 141 12.61 -9.48 2.87
C ASN A 141 11.67 -9.28 1.67
N LYS A 142 10.41 -8.97 1.92
CA LYS A 142 9.45 -8.61 0.87
C LYS A 142 9.49 -7.11 0.63
N TYR A 143 9.39 -6.73 -0.64
CA TYR A 143 9.25 -5.34 -1.04
C TYR A 143 7.94 -5.16 -1.81
N ALA A 144 7.15 -4.18 -1.45
CA ALA A 144 5.96 -3.78 -2.20
C ALA A 144 6.09 -2.30 -2.60
N LYS A 145 5.08 -1.65 -3.04
CA LYS A 145 5.06 -0.22 -3.32
C LYS A 145 3.62 0.22 -3.53
N MET A 146 3.10 0.57 -4.52
CA MET A 146 1.85 1.08 -5.06
C MET A 146 2.03 2.51 -5.57
N TYR A 147 1.32 3.45 -5.37
CA TYR A 147 1.21 4.87 -5.66
C TYR A 147 -0.26 5.25 -5.93
N ALA A 148 -0.87 5.37 -6.92
CA ALA A 148 -2.09 5.91 -7.51
C ALA A 148 -1.89 7.36 -8.00
N PHE A 149 -2.68 8.27 -7.70
CA PHE A 149 -2.90 9.69 -7.96
C PHE A 149 -4.28 10.00 -8.59
N GLY A 150 -5.00 9.04 -9.18
CA GLY A 150 -6.36 9.17 -9.67
C GLY A 150 -7.39 8.71 -8.64
N ASP A 151 -8.66 8.75 -9.01
CA ASP A 151 -9.79 8.34 -8.19
C ASP A 151 -10.21 6.89 -8.49
N ASP A 152 -10.95 6.23 -7.58
CA ASP A 152 -11.55 4.89 -7.76
C ASP A 152 -10.56 3.77 -8.13
N ALA A 153 -9.31 3.79 -7.70
CA ALA A 153 -8.34 2.74 -7.95
C ALA A 153 -8.28 1.72 -6.80
N ASP A 154 -8.50 0.45 -7.10
CA ASP A 154 -8.35 -0.65 -6.16
C ASP A 154 -7.11 -1.48 -6.48
N SER A 155 -6.18 -1.60 -5.54
CA SER A 155 -4.95 -2.36 -5.79
C SER A 155 -4.55 -3.24 -4.62
N THR A 156 -4.10 -4.44 -4.94
CA THR A 156 -3.67 -5.42 -3.93
C THR A 156 -2.32 -6.02 -4.28
N ILE A 157 -1.40 -6.03 -3.33
CA ILE A 157 -0.16 -6.80 -3.36
C ILE A 157 -0.19 -7.84 -2.26
N THR A 158 -0.03 -9.11 -2.61
CA THR A 158 0.14 -10.22 -1.67
C THR A 158 1.46 -10.93 -1.94
N GLN A 159 2.34 -10.96 -0.96
CA GLN A 159 3.64 -11.62 -1.06
C GLN A 159 3.81 -12.63 0.08
N SER A 160 4.18 -13.87 -0.25
CA SER A 160 4.36 -14.94 0.72
C SER A 160 5.52 -15.88 0.35
N GLY A 161 5.84 -16.83 1.23
CA GLY A 161 6.92 -17.79 0.98
C GLY A 161 8.29 -17.28 1.40
N THR A 162 9.34 -18.00 1.02
CA THR A 162 10.71 -17.76 1.48
C THR A 162 11.56 -16.94 0.52
N GLY A 163 11.14 -16.76 -0.73
CA GLY A 163 11.83 -15.95 -1.73
C GLY A 163 11.80 -14.45 -1.42
N ASN A 164 12.75 -13.71 -1.97
CA ASN A 164 12.75 -12.26 -1.91
C ASN A 164 11.86 -11.74 -3.06
N HIS A 165 10.70 -11.22 -2.73
CA HIS A 165 9.74 -10.77 -3.73
C HIS A 165 9.68 -9.25 -3.81
N ASN A 166 9.70 -8.72 -5.03
CA ASN A 166 9.39 -7.33 -5.32
C ASN A 166 7.99 -7.24 -5.95
N ALA A 167 7.31 -6.11 -5.79
CA ALA A 167 6.09 -5.81 -6.52
C ALA A 167 6.07 -4.32 -6.82
N TYR A 168 5.17 -3.69 -7.40
CA TYR A 168 5.19 -2.23 -7.59
C TYR A 168 3.79 -1.65 -7.77
N ILE A 169 3.10 -1.70 -8.82
CA ILE A 169 1.81 -1.19 -9.28
C ILE A 169 1.92 0.23 -9.87
N TYR A 170 1.83 1.28 -9.48
CA TYR A 170 1.96 2.69 -9.89
C TYR A 170 0.67 3.45 -10.27
N ASN A 171 -0.16 3.11 -11.13
CA ASN A 171 -1.37 3.73 -11.70
C ASN A 171 -1.20 5.15 -12.30
N TYR A 172 -0.88 6.20 -11.65
CA TYR A 172 -0.86 7.63 -12.05
C TYR A 172 -2.18 8.15 -12.66
N ASN A 173 -2.32 9.38 -13.01
CA ASN A 173 -3.50 10.20 -13.24
C ASN A 173 -4.69 9.55 -13.97
N TYR A 174 -5.92 9.95 -13.58
CA TYR A 174 -7.22 9.58 -14.16
C TYR A 174 -7.58 8.08 -14.08
N ALA A 175 -7.24 7.44 -12.97
CA ALA A 175 -7.50 6.04 -12.76
C ALA A 175 -8.96 5.80 -12.33
N ASP A 176 -9.92 5.85 -13.25
CA ASP A 176 -11.29 5.46 -12.98
C ASP A 176 -11.43 3.93 -13.03
N ASN A 177 -11.77 3.30 -11.90
CA ASN A 177 -12.04 1.88 -11.75
C ASN A 177 -10.89 0.91 -12.10
N ASN A 178 -9.63 1.32 -12.00
CA ASN A 178 -8.51 0.41 -12.20
C ASN A 178 -8.36 -0.56 -11.04
N SER A 179 -8.42 -1.85 -11.33
CA SER A 179 -8.12 -2.90 -10.36
C SER A 179 -6.80 -3.59 -10.73
N SER A 180 -5.83 -3.54 -9.84
CA SER A 180 -4.53 -4.16 -10.03
C SER A 180 -4.21 -5.16 -8.93
N THR A 181 -3.78 -6.35 -9.31
CA THR A 181 -3.43 -7.39 -8.34
C THR A 181 -2.08 -8.01 -8.63
N ILE A 182 -1.20 -8.06 -7.65
CA ILE A 182 0.04 -8.83 -7.71
C ILE A 182 0.04 -9.87 -6.59
N VAL A 183 0.20 -11.14 -6.96
CA VAL A 183 0.38 -12.25 -6.01
C VAL A 183 1.73 -12.92 -6.29
N GLN A 184 2.59 -12.97 -5.29
CA GLN A 184 3.90 -13.62 -5.40
C GLN A 184 4.09 -14.61 -4.25
N SER A 185 4.49 -15.84 -4.57
CA SER A 185 4.67 -16.89 -3.57
C SER A 185 5.77 -17.89 -3.97
N GLY A 186 6.25 -18.64 -3.00
CA GLY A 186 7.28 -19.67 -3.25
C GLY A 186 8.65 -19.28 -2.74
N SER A 187 9.69 -19.91 -3.28
CA SER A 187 11.07 -19.71 -2.86
C SER A 187 11.95 -18.97 -3.86
N GLY A 188 11.51 -18.82 -5.11
CA GLY A 188 12.19 -18.00 -6.11
C GLY A 188 12.11 -16.50 -5.80
N THR A 189 12.96 -15.72 -6.45
CA THR A 189 12.88 -14.27 -6.41
C THR A 189 11.92 -13.81 -7.51
N HIS A 190 10.79 -13.24 -7.12
CA HIS A 190 9.79 -12.80 -8.07
C HIS A 190 9.78 -11.28 -8.17
N ASP A 191 9.81 -10.78 -9.39
CA ASP A 191 9.70 -9.36 -9.72
C ASP A 191 8.43 -9.13 -10.55
N ALA A 192 7.66 -8.09 -10.24
CA ALA A 192 6.45 -7.74 -10.98
C ALA A 192 6.40 -6.22 -11.15
N ASP A 193 5.54 -5.67 -11.91
CA ASP A 193 5.39 -4.21 -12.06
C ASP A 193 3.92 -3.80 -12.15
N ILE A 194 3.25 -3.76 -13.18
CA ILE A 194 1.95 -3.28 -13.64
C ILE A 194 2.07 -1.88 -14.27
N TRP A 195 2.01 -0.80 -13.84
CA TRP A 195 2.15 0.59 -14.26
C TRP A 195 0.84 1.32 -14.58
N TRP A 196 0.18 1.34 -15.59
CA TRP A 196 -0.98 2.08 -16.11
C TRP A 196 -0.66 3.45 -16.74
N TYR A 197 -0.26 4.49 -16.16
CA TYR A 197 -0.18 5.87 -16.64
C TYR A 197 -1.48 6.40 -17.30
N SER A 198 -1.65 7.64 -17.59
CA SER A 198 -2.84 8.43 -17.91
C SER A 198 -3.97 7.78 -18.74
N ASP A 199 -5.20 8.16 -18.46
CA ASP A 199 -6.47 7.84 -19.15
C ASP A 199 -6.90 6.35 -19.10
N ALA A 200 -6.63 5.66 -18.00
CA ALA A 200 -6.93 4.25 -17.87
C ALA A 200 -8.34 4.01 -17.29
N ASP A 201 -9.33 3.90 -18.14
CA ASP A 201 -10.71 3.53 -17.80
C ASP A 201 -10.87 2.01 -17.63
N ASN A 202 -11.60 1.56 -16.59
CA ASN A 202 -12.14 0.21 -16.40
C ASN A 202 -11.17 -0.98 -16.57
N GLY A 203 -9.88 -0.79 -16.35
CA GLY A 203 -8.87 -1.83 -16.54
C GLY A 203 -8.76 -2.82 -15.37
N THR A 204 -8.50 -4.09 -15.65
CA THR A 204 -8.09 -5.10 -14.67
C THR A 204 -6.74 -5.69 -15.07
N ALA A 205 -5.76 -5.63 -14.17
CA ALA A 205 -4.47 -6.27 -14.39
C ALA A 205 -4.11 -7.21 -13.24
N SER A 206 -3.62 -8.39 -13.57
CA SER A 206 -3.22 -9.38 -12.57
C SER A 206 -1.88 -10.01 -12.94
N ILE A 207 -0.98 -10.10 -11.96
CA ILE A 207 0.26 -10.87 -12.05
C ILE A 207 0.26 -11.90 -10.93
N ASN A 208 0.40 -13.18 -11.26
CA ASN A 208 0.54 -14.28 -10.32
C ASN A 208 1.84 -15.02 -10.58
N GLN A 209 2.77 -14.98 -9.63
CA GLN A 209 4.08 -15.63 -9.73
C GLN A 209 4.28 -16.60 -8.57
N SER A 210 4.66 -17.83 -8.87
CA SER A 210 4.85 -18.86 -7.84
C SER A 210 5.91 -19.89 -8.23
N GLY A 211 6.41 -20.65 -7.25
CA GLY A 211 7.38 -21.70 -7.47
C GLY A 211 8.77 -21.34 -6.96
N SER A 212 9.78 -22.06 -7.47
CA SER A 212 11.19 -21.89 -7.08
C SER A 212 12.05 -21.19 -8.14
N GLY A 213 11.57 -21.05 -9.37
CA GLY A 213 12.22 -20.26 -10.40
C GLY A 213 12.09 -18.76 -10.14
N ASP A 214 13.01 -17.97 -10.66
CA ASP A 214 12.96 -16.52 -10.59
C ASP A 214 12.06 -15.99 -11.72
N HIS A 215 10.98 -15.34 -11.39
CA HIS A 215 9.98 -14.91 -12.37
C HIS A 215 9.92 -13.40 -12.47
N THR A 216 9.93 -12.89 -13.70
CA THR A 216 9.75 -11.47 -13.99
C THR A 216 8.50 -11.27 -14.83
N ALA A 217 7.63 -10.37 -14.43
CA ALA A 217 6.54 -9.88 -15.26
C ALA A 217 6.55 -8.35 -15.22
N ARG A 218 6.21 -7.74 -16.34
CA ARG A 218 6.01 -6.30 -16.48
C ARG A 218 4.77 -6.11 -17.32
N LEU A 219 4.04 -5.10 -17.12
CA LEU A 219 2.92 -4.74 -17.97
C LEU A 219 3.07 -3.28 -18.22
N ASN A 220 2.69 -2.47 -18.91
CA ASN A 220 2.87 -1.01 -19.01
C ASN A 220 1.70 -0.46 -19.73
N PHE A 221 0.61 -0.37 -19.49
CA PHE A 221 -0.54 0.14 -20.22
C PHE A 221 -0.37 1.65 -20.44
N TYR A 222 -0.93 2.26 -21.39
CA TYR A 222 -0.98 3.72 -21.52
C TYR A 222 -2.40 4.24 -21.75
N THR A 223 -3.39 3.41 -22.04
CA THR A 223 -4.82 3.79 -22.19
C THR A 223 -5.78 2.61 -22.22
N ASP A 224 -7.07 2.92 -22.00
CA ASP A 224 -8.35 2.26 -22.28
C ASP A 224 -8.48 0.73 -22.17
N ASP A 225 -9.41 0.29 -21.33
CA ASP A 225 -10.11 -1.02 -21.29
C ASP A 225 -9.24 -2.29 -21.48
N TYR A 226 -8.23 -2.51 -20.67
CA TYR A 226 -7.46 -3.75 -20.68
C TYR A 226 -7.82 -4.68 -19.53
N ASN A 227 -8.09 -5.94 -19.84
CA ASN A 227 -8.10 -7.03 -18.88
C ASN A 227 -6.91 -7.95 -19.19
N VAL A 228 -5.87 -7.91 -18.36
CA VAL A 228 -4.64 -8.67 -18.61
C VAL A 228 -4.26 -9.49 -17.38
N GLY A 229 -4.08 -10.80 -17.59
CA GLY A 229 -3.58 -11.74 -16.61
C GLY A 229 -2.25 -12.37 -17.02
N VAL A 230 -1.27 -12.40 -16.13
CA VAL A 230 -0.01 -13.13 -16.30
C VAL A 230 0.15 -14.10 -15.15
N THR A 231 0.30 -15.38 -15.48
CA THR A 231 0.63 -16.44 -14.52
C THR A 231 1.98 -17.05 -14.88
N GLN A 232 2.90 -17.06 -13.94
CA GLN A 232 4.22 -17.70 -14.06
C GLN A 232 4.45 -18.63 -12.89
N SER A 233 4.74 -19.89 -13.16
CA SER A 233 4.96 -20.86 -12.10
C SER A 233 5.97 -21.96 -12.49
N GLY A 234 6.48 -22.65 -11.49
CA GLY A 234 7.40 -23.76 -11.67
C GLY A 234 8.81 -23.51 -11.14
N ALA A 235 9.74 -24.36 -11.56
CA ALA A 235 11.12 -24.33 -11.09
C ALA A 235 12.07 -23.56 -12.00
N ASN A 236 11.72 -23.38 -13.27
CA ASN A 236 12.53 -22.64 -14.23
C ASN A 236 12.15 -21.16 -14.25
N ASP A 237 13.13 -20.31 -14.52
CA ASP A 237 12.94 -18.87 -14.62
C ASP A 237 12.04 -18.51 -15.78
N LYS A 238 11.14 -17.57 -15.55
CA LYS A 238 10.20 -17.09 -16.57
C LYS A 238 10.21 -15.58 -16.64
N SER A 239 10.19 -15.06 -17.85
CA SER A 239 10.13 -13.64 -18.08
C SER A 239 9.01 -13.28 -19.05
N PHE A 240 8.26 -12.27 -18.72
CA PHE A 240 7.25 -11.66 -19.57
C PHE A 240 7.37 -10.13 -19.48
N THR A 241 7.28 -9.48 -20.60
CA THR A 241 7.21 -8.02 -20.68
C THR A 241 6.24 -7.64 -21.79
N ALA A 242 5.33 -6.75 -21.49
CA ALA A 242 4.42 -6.20 -22.50
C ALA A 242 4.29 -4.69 -22.30
N THR A 243 4.09 -3.99 -23.39
CA THR A 243 3.69 -2.59 -23.41
C THR A 243 2.49 -2.48 -24.32
N TYR A 244 1.38 -2.07 -23.78
CA TYR A 244 0.15 -1.87 -24.52
C TYR A 244 -0.06 -0.37 -24.68
N ASN A 245 -0.05 0.11 -25.89
CA ASN A 245 -0.32 1.52 -26.19
C ASN A 245 -1.54 1.59 -27.12
N CYS A 246 -2.68 1.92 -26.56
CA CYS A 246 -3.92 2.05 -27.30
C CYS A 246 -4.54 3.43 -27.05
N VAL A 247 -4.90 4.14 -28.09
CA VAL A 247 -5.33 5.55 -28.03
C VAL A 247 -6.84 5.73 -28.28
N SER A 248 -7.65 4.69 -28.27
CA SER A 248 -9.11 4.74 -28.11
C SER A 248 -9.78 3.38 -28.35
N SER A 249 -10.73 3.02 -27.50
CA SER A 249 -11.69 1.90 -27.63
C SER A 249 -11.08 0.52 -27.88
N CYS A 250 -10.05 0.15 -27.13
CA CYS A 250 -9.40 -1.16 -27.23
C CYS A 250 -9.76 -2.06 -26.06
N THR A 251 -10.96 -2.59 -26.05
CA THR A 251 -11.28 -3.69 -25.12
C THR A 251 -10.51 -4.94 -25.51
N LYS A 252 -9.51 -5.33 -24.73
CA LYS A 252 -8.73 -6.55 -24.97
C LYS A 252 -8.56 -7.35 -23.68
N THR A 253 -8.80 -8.66 -23.78
CA THR A 253 -8.41 -9.62 -22.77
C THR A 253 -7.16 -10.35 -23.25
N VAL A 254 -6.12 -10.34 -22.44
CA VAL A 254 -4.86 -11.06 -22.67
C VAL A 254 -4.56 -11.94 -21.47
N THR A 255 -4.40 -13.23 -21.69
CA THR A 255 -3.98 -14.17 -20.65
C THR A 255 -2.69 -14.84 -21.08
N ILE A 256 -1.69 -14.81 -20.22
CA ILE A 256 -0.37 -15.40 -20.43
C ILE A 256 -0.11 -16.40 -19.31
N ASP A 257 0.03 -17.65 -19.67
CA ASP A 257 0.34 -18.72 -18.74
C ASP A 257 1.68 -19.35 -19.11
N GLN A 258 2.62 -19.36 -18.17
CA GLN A 258 3.96 -19.92 -18.33
C GLN A 258 4.21 -20.95 -17.20
N TYR A 259 4.29 -22.20 -17.56
CA TYR A 259 4.53 -23.31 -16.65
C TYR A 259 5.77 -24.13 -17.06
N ASP A 260 6.28 -25.00 -16.16
CA ASP A 260 7.27 -26.04 -16.45
C ASP A 260 6.58 -27.30 -16.94
#